data_2413dae5f320f462a3094fa891cf137a
#
_entry.id   2413dae5f320f462a3094fa891cf137a
#
_cell.length_a   1.000
_cell.length_b   1.000
_cell.length_c   1.000
_cell.angle_alpha   90.00
_cell.angle_beta   90.00
_cell.angle_gamma   90.00
#
_symmetry.space_group_name_H-M   'P 1'
#
loop_
_entity.id
_entity.type
_entity.pdbx_description
1 polymer ?
#
loop_
_entity_poly.entity_id
_entity_poly.type
_entity_poly.pdbx_seq_one_letter_code
_entity_poly.pdbx_strand_id
1 'polypeptide(L)'
;MIDVTDRHCRYFHRLLAPRARLYTEMITTGALLHGDVARHLDFDTAEHPVALQLGGSEPDALAQAARLGQRWGYDEINLNCGCPSERVQRGAFGACLMAEPDLVADCVKAMRDAVDVPVTVKHRLGLDYDESYAFVRDFVGKLYDAGCRVFIVHARNAVLKGLSPKDNREIPPLRYDAAAMLKRDFPDCVVVLNGGLADADSAAGAADTFDGVMLGRAAWHTPRVLSELSMRFWPGSRLPGDAQVVDAMTRYAGQAVARGVPLRVVVRPLLGLVNGQAGARRWRRMLSDAAALKSDDPALIYEAWRSVHHPSARHAETAELG
;
A
#
# COMPACT_ATOMS: atom_id res chain seq x y z
N MET A 1 0.38 -3.33 2.35
CA MET A 1 1.31 -4.49 2.14
C MET A 1 1.90 -4.84 3.50
N ILE A 2 1.70 -6.06 3.97
CA ILE A 2 2.18 -6.52 5.30
C ILE A 2 3.70 -6.31 5.40
N ASP A 3 4.16 -5.83 6.55
CA ASP A 3 5.54 -5.46 6.87
C ASP A 3 6.14 -4.36 5.98
N VAL A 4 5.31 -3.60 5.28
CA VAL A 4 5.74 -2.56 4.32
C VAL A 4 5.03 -1.24 4.54
N THR A 5 3.68 -1.20 4.48
CA THR A 5 2.92 0.04 4.53
C THR A 5 2.49 0.41 5.96
N ASP A 6 3.46 0.38 6.88
CA ASP A 6 3.30 0.92 8.23
C ASP A 6 3.13 2.45 8.21
N ARG A 7 2.87 3.05 9.37
CA ARG A 7 2.69 4.51 9.50
C ARG A 7 3.90 5.31 8.98
N HIS A 8 5.12 4.80 9.14
CA HIS A 8 6.34 5.50 8.73
C HIS A 8 6.47 5.52 7.20
N CYS A 9 6.12 4.42 6.55
CA CYS A 9 6.03 4.33 5.10
C CYS A 9 4.93 5.25 4.56
N ARG A 10 3.75 5.28 5.18
CA ARG A 10 2.63 6.13 4.75
C ARG A 10 2.96 7.61 4.91
N TYR A 11 3.55 8.02 6.03
CA TYR A 11 4.02 9.39 6.22
C TYR A 11 5.01 9.80 5.12
N PHE A 12 6.02 8.96 4.85
CA PHE A 12 6.97 9.21 3.76
C PHE A 12 6.28 9.28 2.38
N HIS A 13 5.37 8.37 2.06
CA HIS A 13 4.62 8.40 0.80
C HIS A 13 3.74 9.65 0.69
N ARG A 14 3.19 10.15 1.78
CA ARG A 14 2.42 11.40 1.80
C ARG A 14 3.24 12.61 1.37
N LEU A 15 4.51 12.68 1.76
CA LEU A 15 5.41 13.75 1.30
C LEU A 15 5.58 13.73 -0.23
N LEU A 16 5.58 12.54 -0.83
CA LEU A 16 5.75 12.35 -2.28
C LEU A 16 4.45 12.48 -3.06
N ALA A 17 3.31 12.17 -2.44
CA ALA A 17 1.99 12.16 -3.08
C ALA A 17 0.92 12.76 -2.16
N PRO A 18 0.81 14.10 -2.09
CA PRO A 18 -0.05 14.79 -1.13
C PRO A 18 -1.55 14.46 -1.26
N ARG A 19 -2.00 14.02 -2.43
CA ARG A 19 -3.42 13.74 -2.72
C ARG A 19 -3.74 12.24 -2.85
N ALA A 20 -2.73 11.37 -2.89
CA ALA A 20 -2.95 9.94 -3.03
C ALA A 20 -3.65 9.37 -1.79
N ARG A 21 -4.59 8.45 -1.97
CA ARG A 21 -5.14 7.67 -0.87
C ARG A 21 -4.11 6.63 -0.45
N LEU A 22 -3.74 6.64 0.82
CA LEU A 22 -2.81 5.69 1.42
C LEU A 22 -3.60 4.55 2.07
N TYR A 23 -3.00 3.36 2.12
CA TYR A 23 -3.62 2.18 2.72
C TYR A 23 -2.73 1.63 3.82
N THR A 24 -3.35 1.24 4.93
CA THR A 24 -2.63 0.51 5.98
C THR A 24 -2.16 -0.85 5.47
N GLU A 25 -1.38 -1.54 6.27
CA GLU A 25 -1.24 -2.98 6.17
C GLU A 25 -2.61 -3.64 6.42
N MET A 26 -2.75 -4.91 6.04
CA MET A 26 -3.96 -5.65 6.39
C MET A 26 -3.96 -5.98 7.89
N ILE A 27 -4.94 -5.45 8.60
CA ILE A 27 -5.13 -5.65 10.04
C ILE A 27 -6.30 -6.59 10.23
N THR A 28 -6.12 -7.67 10.99
CA THR A 28 -7.20 -8.64 11.23
C THR A 28 -8.18 -8.12 12.28
N THR A 29 -9.46 -8.53 12.13
CA THR A 29 -10.48 -8.21 13.15
C THR A 29 -10.06 -8.67 14.54
N GLY A 30 -9.48 -9.86 14.67
CA GLY A 30 -8.98 -10.38 15.94
C GLY A 30 -7.90 -9.51 16.58
N ALA A 31 -7.00 -8.91 15.77
CA ALA A 31 -5.99 -7.99 16.31
C ALA A 31 -6.59 -6.71 16.88
N LEU A 32 -7.70 -6.22 16.29
CA LEU A 32 -8.39 -5.02 16.77
C LEU A 32 -9.31 -5.29 17.95
N LEU A 33 -10.00 -6.43 17.97
CA LEU A 33 -11.00 -6.73 19.01
C LEU A 33 -10.38 -7.30 20.29
N HIS A 34 -9.19 -7.91 20.19
CA HIS A 34 -8.55 -8.61 21.30
C HIS A 34 -7.11 -8.17 21.58
N GLY A 35 -6.56 -7.26 20.74
CA GLY A 35 -5.20 -6.78 20.86
C GLY A 35 -5.10 -5.31 21.28
N ASP A 36 -3.90 -4.75 21.11
CA ASP A 36 -3.63 -3.33 21.33
C ASP A 36 -4.07 -2.52 20.10
N VAL A 37 -5.25 -1.91 20.19
CA VAL A 37 -5.86 -1.11 19.12
C VAL A 37 -4.96 0.05 18.71
N ALA A 38 -4.36 0.76 19.68
CA ALA A 38 -3.52 1.92 19.39
C ALA A 38 -2.29 1.53 18.57
N ARG A 39 -1.68 0.41 18.88
CA ARG A 39 -0.54 -0.12 18.12
C ARG A 39 -0.87 -0.34 16.65
N HIS A 40 -2.11 -0.71 16.33
CA HIS A 40 -2.54 -1.04 14.98
C HIS A 40 -3.14 0.14 14.23
N LEU A 41 -3.87 1.01 14.93
CA LEU A 41 -4.65 2.07 14.28
C LEU A 41 -4.04 3.47 14.39
N ASP A 42 -3.02 3.68 15.25
CA ASP A 42 -2.40 5.00 15.37
C ASP A 42 -1.66 5.40 14.08
N PHE A 43 -1.86 6.63 13.63
CA PHE A 43 -1.24 7.22 12.45
C PHE A 43 -1.05 8.74 12.63
N ASP A 44 -0.23 9.34 11.77
CA ASP A 44 -0.03 10.79 11.75
C ASP A 44 -1.15 11.47 10.95
N THR A 45 -1.68 12.59 11.45
CA THR A 45 -2.74 13.34 10.76
C THR A 45 -2.34 13.78 9.34
N ALA A 46 -1.05 13.92 9.07
CA ALA A 46 -0.57 14.19 7.73
C ALA A 46 -0.86 13.05 6.74
N GLU A 47 -1.13 11.81 7.22
CA GLU A 47 -1.38 10.68 6.33
C GLU A 47 -2.72 10.73 5.59
N HIS A 48 -3.65 11.62 5.96
CA HIS A 48 -4.93 11.78 5.26
C HIS A 48 -4.78 12.20 3.78
N PRO A 49 -5.61 11.62 2.87
CA PRO A 49 -6.62 10.60 3.11
C PRO A 49 -6.01 9.20 3.26
N VAL A 50 -6.42 8.47 4.28
CA VAL A 50 -5.90 7.15 4.63
C VAL A 50 -7.02 6.12 4.82
N ALA A 51 -6.85 4.94 4.23
CA ALA A 51 -7.78 3.81 4.33
C ALA A 51 -7.26 2.75 5.29
N LEU A 52 -8.14 2.25 6.17
CA LEU A 52 -7.89 1.06 6.99
C LEU A 52 -8.23 -0.19 6.20
N GLN A 53 -7.26 -1.08 5.97
CA GLN A 53 -7.54 -2.37 5.34
C GLN A 53 -7.73 -3.46 6.40
N LEU A 54 -8.90 -4.08 6.36
CA LEU A 54 -9.30 -5.17 7.27
C LEU A 54 -9.18 -6.55 6.60
N GLY A 55 -8.81 -7.54 7.43
CA GLY A 55 -8.91 -8.96 7.12
C GLY A 55 -9.79 -9.65 8.15
N GLY A 56 -10.80 -10.36 7.66
CA GLY A 56 -11.78 -11.09 8.45
C GLY A 56 -12.86 -11.66 7.57
N SER A 57 -13.71 -12.51 8.13
CA SER A 57 -14.83 -13.18 7.45
C SER A 57 -16.13 -13.18 8.25
N GLU A 58 -16.09 -12.69 9.50
CA GLU A 58 -17.27 -12.62 10.35
C GLU A 58 -17.91 -11.24 10.25
N PRO A 59 -19.18 -11.11 9.79
CA PRO A 59 -19.83 -9.81 9.59
C PRO A 59 -19.84 -8.91 10.83
N ASP A 60 -20.19 -9.45 11.99
CA ASP A 60 -20.25 -8.69 13.25
C ASP A 60 -18.87 -8.21 13.71
N ALA A 61 -17.83 -9.03 13.56
CA ALA A 61 -16.47 -8.68 13.89
C ALA A 61 -15.92 -7.58 12.96
N LEU A 62 -16.24 -7.67 11.67
CA LEU A 62 -15.88 -6.66 10.68
C LEU A 62 -16.62 -5.35 10.92
N ALA A 63 -17.91 -5.38 11.29
CA ALA A 63 -18.66 -4.19 11.67
C ALA A 63 -18.06 -3.48 12.89
N GLN A 64 -17.66 -4.25 13.92
CA GLN A 64 -16.99 -3.71 15.08
C GLN A 64 -15.63 -3.09 14.75
N ALA A 65 -14.81 -3.79 13.95
CA ALA A 65 -13.52 -3.29 13.48
C ALA A 65 -13.66 -2.03 12.61
N ALA A 66 -14.69 -1.97 11.75
CA ALA A 66 -15.00 -0.79 10.95
C ALA A 66 -15.34 0.42 11.83
N ARG A 67 -16.17 0.24 12.88
CA ARG A 67 -16.47 1.32 13.86
C ARG A 67 -15.21 1.80 14.56
N LEU A 68 -14.28 0.90 14.91
CA LEU A 68 -12.99 1.29 15.45
C LEU A 68 -12.22 2.16 14.44
N GLY A 69 -12.13 1.75 13.18
CA GLY A 69 -11.47 2.51 12.13
C GLY A 69 -12.06 3.92 11.97
N GLN A 70 -13.38 4.05 11.89
CA GLN A 70 -14.03 5.36 11.79
C GLN A 70 -13.76 6.23 13.02
N ARG A 71 -13.82 5.69 14.23
CA ARG A 71 -13.51 6.43 15.47
C ARG A 71 -12.06 6.90 15.56
N TRP A 72 -11.12 6.17 14.92
CA TRP A 72 -9.73 6.57 14.81
C TRP A 72 -9.47 7.59 13.70
N GLY A 73 -10.50 7.91 12.90
CA GLY A 73 -10.43 8.95 11.88
C GLY A 73 -10.02 8.46 10.49
N TYR A 74 -10.07 7.17 10.21
CA TYR A 74 -9.81 6.66 8.86
C TYR A 74 -10.86 7.14 7.87
N ASP A 75 -10.43 7.55 6.66
CA ASP A 75 -11.31 8.08 5.61
C ASP A 75 -12.03 7.00 4.80
N GLU A 76 -11.61 5.75 4.94
CA GLU A 76 -12.15 4.59 4.21
C GLU A 76 -11.89 3.31 5.00
N ILE A 77 -12.83 2.38 4.94
CA ILE A 77 -12.64 0.99 5.40
C ILE A 77 -12.58 0.08 4.18
N ASN A 78 -11.50 -0.68 4.04
CA ASN A 78 -11.27 -1.57 2.91
C ASN A 78 -11.23 -3.03 3.37
N LEU A 79 -12.03 -3.89 2.73
CA LEU A 79 -11.98 -5.33 2.98
C LEU A 79 -10.99 -6.02 2.02
N ASN A 80 -10.11 -6.84 2.56
CA ASN A 80 -9.16 -7.62 1.77
C ASN A 80 -9.74 -8.97 1.34
N CYS A 81 -10.04 -9.12 0.07
CA CYS A 81 -10.41 -10.38 -0.59
C CYS A 81 -9.38 -10.80 -1.66
N GLY A 82 -8.09 -10.47 -1.46
CA GLY A 82 -7.08 -10.71 -2.50
C GLY A 82 -5.75 -11.30 -2.01
N CYS A 83 -5.53 -11.42 -0.71
CA CYS A 83 -4.30 -12.00 -0.15
C CYS A 83 -4.33 -13.53 -0.19
N PRO A 84 -3.39 -14.21 -0.91
CA PRO A 84 -3.38 -15.66 -1.04
C PRO A 84 -2.48 -16.37 -0.03
N SER A 85 -1.99 -15.69 1.03
CA SER A 85 -1.03 -16.32 1.96
C SER A 85 -1.68 -17.42 2.79
N GLU A 86 -0.94 -18.51 3.07
CA GLU A 86 -1.43 -19.62 3.89
C GLU A 86 -1.92 -19.20 5.27
N ARG A 87 -1.25 -18.22 5.90
CA ARG A 87 -1.67 -17.68 7.20
C ARG A 87 -3.06 -17.07 7.11
N VAL A 88 -3.35 -16.38 6.01
CA VAL A 88 -4.64 -15.74 5.74
C VAL A 88 -5.70 -16.78 5.43
N GLN A 89 -5.36 -17.81 4.64
CA GLN A 89 -6.25 -18.92 4.34
C GLN A 89 -6.64 -19.71 5.59
N ARG A 90 -5.72 -19.97 6.52
CA ARG A 90 -6.01 -20.62 7.81
C ARG A 90 -7.00 -19.84 8.66
N GLY A 91 -7.01 -18.51 8.51
CA GLY A 91 -7.98 -17.61 9.14
C GLY A 91 -9.29 -17.46 8.36
N ALA A 92 -9.48 -18.20 7.25
CA ALA A 92 -10.65 -18.16 6.37
C ALA A 92 -11.00 -16.74 5.86
N PHE A 93 -9.97 -15.92 5.51
CA PHE A 93 -10.15 -14.59 4.91
C PHE A 93 -9.15 -14.34 3.77
N GLY A 94 -9.18 -13.17 3.14
CA GLY A 94 -8.36 -12.84 1.98
C GLY A 94 -8.89 -13.43 0.69
N ALA A 95 -8.01 -13.99 -0.17
CA ALA A 95 -8.41 -14.44 -1.51
C ALA A 95 -9.41 -15.60 -1.52
N CYS A 96 -9.37 -16.50 -0.52
CA CYS A 96 -10.32 -17.62 -0.41
C CYS A 96 -11.77 -17.13 -0.29
N LEU A 97 -12.02 -15.94 0.24
CA LEU A 97 -13.35 -15.34 0.31
C LEU A 97 -14.00 -15.08 -1.06
N MET A 98 -13.23 -15.06 -2.14
CA MET A 98 -13.80 -14.92 -3.47
C MET A 98 -14.66 -16.13 -3.86
N ALA A 99 -14.49 -17.29 -3.21
CA ALA A 99 -15.37 -18.46 -3.36
C ALA A 99 -16.67 -18.35 -2.56
N GLU A 100 -16.79 -17.37 -1.67
CA GLU A 100 -17.93 -17.19 -0.75
C GLU A 100 -18.55 -15.79 -0.95
N PRO A 101 -19.01 -15.44 -2.16
CA PRO A 101 -19.43 -14.07 -2.47
C PRO A 101 -20.65 -13.61 -1.64
N ASP A 102 -21.54 -14.51 -1.23
CA ASP A 102 -22.67 -14.17 -0.37
C ASP A 102 -22.21 -13.78 1.04
N LEU A 103 -21.25 -14.52 1.61
CA LEU A 103 -20.64 -14.16 2.90
C LEU A 103 -19.94 -12.80 2.83
N VAL A 104 -19.22 -12.53 1.74
CA VAL A 104 -18.56 -11.23 1.55
C VAL A 104 -19.59 -10.11 1.40
N ALA A 105 -20.70 -10.35 0.73
CA ALA A 105 -21.79 -9.39 0.63
C ALA A 105 -22.39 -9.06 2.00
N ASP A 106 -22.61 -10.08 2.85
CA ASP A 106 -23.06 -9.88 4.25
C ASP A 106 -22.02 -9.07 5.06
N CYS A 107 -20.73 -9.38 4.91
CA CYS A 107 -19.66 -8.62 5.54
C CYS A 107 -19.66 -7.15 5.12
N VAL A 108 -19.78 -6.89 3.81
CA VAL A 108 -19.83 -5.52 3.25
C VAL A 108 -21.04 -4.77 3.79
N LYS A 109 -22.22 -5.41 3.80
CA LYS A 109 -23.44 -4.81 4.33
C LYS A 109 -23.29 -4.47 5.81
N ALA A 110 -22.80 -5.40 6.63
CA ALA A 110 -22.61 -5.19 8.05
C ALA A 110 -21.63 -4.04 8.36
N MET A 111 -20.53 -3.93 7.58
CA MET A 111 -19.60 -2.80 7.72
C MET A 111 -20.27 -1.49 7.32
N ARG A 112 -20.98 -1.43 6.18
CA ARG A 112 -21.65 -0.23 5.68
C ARG A 112 -22.74 0.27 6.64
N ASP A 113 -23.49 -0.63 7.23
CA ASP A 113 -24.51 -0.29 8.23
C ASP A 113 -23.89 0.21 9.55
N ALA A 114 -22.59 -0.02 9.74
CA ALA A 114 -21.87 0.31 10.96
C ALA A 114 -21.11 1.65 10.92
N VAL A 115 -20.83 2.20 9.71
CA VAL A 115 -19.99 3.40 9.53
C VAL A 115 -20.53 4.31 8.41
N ASP A 116 -20.18 5.60 8.48
CA ASP A 116 -20.54 6.60 7.47
C ASP A 116 -19.45 6.77 6.39
N VAL A 117 -18.23 6.32 6.67
CA VAL A 117 -17.13 6.37 5.70
C VAL A 117 -17.28 5.28 4.63
N PRO A 118 -16.75 5.48 3.40
CA PRO A 118 -16.82 4.48 2.34
C PRO A 118 -16.29 3.12 2.76
N VAL A 119 -17.03 2.07 2.45
CA VAL A 119 -16.59 0.66 2.54
C VAL A 119 -16.27 0.17 1.14
N THR A 120 -15.04 -0.30 0.95
CA THR A 120 -14.48 -0.69 -0.34
C THR A 120 -13.92 -2.11 -0.29
N VAL A 121 -13.74 -2.76 -1.44
CA VAL A 121 -13.24 -4.13 -1.51
C VAL A 121 -12.02 -4.22 -2.42
N LYS A 122 -10.96 -4.88 -1.94
CA LYS A 122 -9.79 -5.20 -2.76
C LYS A 122 -9.73 -6.70 -3.02
N HIS A 123 -9.79 -7.09 -4.31
CA HIS A 123 -9.90 -8.49 -4.72
C HIS A 123 -8.99 -8.84 -5.90
N ARG A 124 -9.02 -10.11 -6.32
CA ARG A 124 -8.36 -10.67 -7.50
C ARG A 124 -9.38 -10.88 -8.64
N LEU A 125 -8.94 -11.40 -9.79
CA LEU A 125 -9.81 -11.71 -10.94
C LEU A 125 -10.31 -13.15 -10.96
N GLY A 126 -9.72 -14.03 -10.19
CA GLY A 126 -10.09 -15.43 -10.13
C GLY A 126 -9.40 -16.13 -8.98
N LEU A 127 -9.74 -17.39 -8.78
CA LEU A 127 -9.26 -18.22 -7.69
C LEU A 127 -8.85 -19.60 -8.21
N ASP A 128 -7.61 -20.00 -7.92
CA ASP A 128 -7.02 -21.27 -8.38
C ASP A 128 -7.19 -21.48 -9.90
N TYR A 129 -7.96 -22.47 -10.34
CA TYR A 129 -8.18 -22.79 -11.75
C TYR A 129 -9.36 -22.05 -12.37
N ASP A 130 -10.21 -21.38 -11.56
CA ASP A 130 -11.30 -20.59 -12.11
C ASP A 130 -10.81 -19.19 -12.48
N GLU A 131 -10.48 -19.04 -13.76
CA GLU A 131 -10.07 -17.79 -14.39
C GLU A 131 -11.21 -17.17 -15.23
N SER A 132 -12.41 -17.71 -15.14
CA SER A 132 -13.54 -17.23 -15.94
C SER A 132 -13.91 -15.79 -15.55
N TYR A 133 -14.28 -14.99 -16.55
CA TYR A 133 -14.83 -13.66 -16.27
C TYR A 133 -16.15 -13.75 -15.49
N ALA A 134 -16.94 -14.82 -15.72
CA ALA A 134 -18.18 -15.05 -15.01
C ALA A 134 -17.97 -15.13 -13.50
N PHE A 135 -16.91 -15.79 -13.04
CA PHE A 135 -16.57 -15.89 -11.61
C PHE A 135 -16.38 -14.51 -10.95
N VAL A 136 -15.54 -13.67 -11.53
CA VAL A 136 -15.29 -12.34 -10.93
C VAL A 136 -16.46 -11.39 -11.12
N ARG A 137 -17.22 -11.53 -12.22
CA ARG A 137 -18.42 -10.73 -12.46
C ARG A 137 -19.53 -11.06 -11.44
N ASP A 138 -19.73 -12.34 -11.12
CA ASP A 138 -20.69 -12.77 -10.09
C ASP A 138 -20.26 -12.25 -8.71
N PHE A 139 -18.98 -12.40 -8.36
CA PHE A 139 -18.43 -11.87 -7.12
C PHE A 139 -18.68 -10.37 -6.98
N VAL A 140 -18.30 -9.56 -7.98
CA VAL A 140 -18.51 -8.12 -7.97
C VAL A 140 -20.01 -7.77 -7.98
N GLY A 141 -20.84 -8.51 -8.73
CA GLY A 141 -22.27 -8.29 -8.81
C GLY A 141 -22.98 -8.44 -7.46
N LYS A 142 -22.67 -9.49 -6.71
CA LYS A 142 -23.23 -9.69 -5.35
C LYS A 142 -22.81 -8.57 -4.38
N LEU A 143 -21.55 -8.14 -4.46
CA LEU A 143 -21.08 -7.03 -3.63
C LEU A 143 -21.69 -5.68 -4.06
N TYR A 144 -21.92 -5.50 -5.35
CA TYR A 144 -22.64 -4.35 -5.88
C TYR A 144 -24.07 -4.30 -5.34
N ASP A 145 -24.79 -5.42 -5.32
CA ASP A 145 -26.14 -5.53 -4.75
C ASP A 145 -26.14 -5.28 -3.24
N ALA A 146 -25.06 -5.67 -2.54
CA ALA A 146 -24.83 -5.30 -1.14
C ALA A 146 -24.43 -3.81 -0.95
N GLY A 147 -24.31 -3.05 -2.05
CA GLY A 147 -24.06 -1.62 -2.07
C GLY A 147 -22.59 -1.19 -2.09
N CYS A 148 -21.65 -2.10 -2.31
CA CYS A 148 -20.27 -1.70 -2.61
C CYS A 148 -20.19 -0.98 -3.95
N ARG A 149 -19.44 0.12 -4.01
CA ARG A 149 -19.29 0.94 -5.24
C ARG A 149 -17.82 1.21 -5.59
N VAL A 150 -16.88 0.75 -4.79
CA VAL A 150 -15.45 0.96 -5.04
C VAL A 150 -14.72 -0.38 -4.95
N PHE A 151 -14.10 -0.78 -6.06
CA PHE A 151 -13.38 -2.04 -6.20
C PHE A 151 -11.94 -1.78 -6.59
N ILE A 152 -10.99 -2.31 -5.82
CA ILE A 152 -9.57 -2.31 -6.16
C ILE A 152 -9.22 -3.69 -6.72
N VAL A 153 -8.99 -3.76 -8.02
CA VAL A 153 -8.82 -5.01 -8.75
C VAL A 153 -7.34 -5.32 -8.96
N HIS A 154 -6.81 -6.31 -8.24
CA HIS A 154 -5.50 -6.87 -8.61
C HIS A 154 -5.68 -7.77 -9.82
N ALA A 155 -5.22 -7.30 -10.99
CA ALA A 155 -5.51 -7.91 -12.29
C ALA A 155 -4.76 -9.23 -12.55
N ARG A 156 -4.76 -10.13 -11.55
CA ARG A 156 -4.23 -11.50 -11.62
C ARG A 156 -5.13 -12.45 -10.85
N ASN A 157 -5.14 -13.71 -11.22
CA ASN A 157 -5.70 -14.77 -10.37
C ASN A 157 -4.96 -14.91 -9.05
N ALA A 158 -5.63 -15.38 -8.02
CA ALA A 158 -5.02 -15.89 -6.81
C ALA A 158 -4.91 -17.41 -6.88
N VAL A 159 -3.71 -17.94 -6.70
CA VAL A 159 -3.47 -19.39 -6.57
C VAL A 159 -3.20 -19.70 -5.11
N LEU A 160 -4.12 -20.45 -4.49
CA LEU A 160 -4.08 -20.70 -3.05
C LEU A 160 -3.05 -21.77 -2.66
N LYS A 161 -2.78 -22.72 -3.53
CA LYS A 161 -1.86 -23.84 -3.27
C LYS A 161 -0.72 -23.86 -4.30
N GLY A 162 0.51 -24.06 -3.82
CA GLY A 162 1.67 -24.26 -4.69
C GLY A 162 2.41 -22.99 -5.10
N LEU A 163 1.87 -21.80 -4.83
CA LEU A 163 2.57 -20.53 -5.08
C LEU A 163 2.73 -19.72 -3.79
N SER A 164 3.94 -19.22 -3.57
CA SER A 164 4.17 -18.24 -2.50
C SER A 164 3.40 -16.94 -2.76
N PRO A 165 3.20 -16.08 -1.75
CA PRO A 165 2.62 -14.75 -1.96
C PRO A 165 3.43 -13.88 -2.93
N LYS A 166 4.74 -14.11 -3.08
CA LYS A 166 5.58 -13.44 -4.07
C LYS A 166 5.23 -13.94 -5.47
N ASP A 167 5.23 -15.26 -5.67
CA ASP A 167 4.94 -15.88 -6.96
C ASP A 167 3.52 -15.56 -7.45
N ASN A 168 2.54 -15.49 -6.55
CA ASN A 168 1.19 -15.02 -6.83
C ASN A 168 1.09 -13.58 -7.36
N ARG A 169 2.16 -12.79 -7.26
CA ARG A 169 2.24 -11.44 -7.83
C ARG A 169 3.01 -11.40 -9.14
N GLU A 170 3.59 -12.51 -9.56
CA GLU A 170 4.48 -12.57 -10.72
C GLU A 170 4.04 -13.60 -11.76
N ILE A 171 3.71 -14.83 -11.34
CA ILE A 171 3.44 -15.96 -12.23
C ILE A 171 2.06 -15.87 -12.89
N PRO A 172 0.91 -15.70 -12.17
CA PRO A 172 -0.36 -15.61 -12.86
C PRO A 172 -0.37 -14.41 -13.82
N PRO A 173 -0.88 -14.54 -15.05
CA PRO A 173 -0.84 -13.47 -16.05
C PRO A 173 -1.63 -12.24 -15.61
N LEU A 174 -1.19 -11.07 -16.06
CA LEU A 174 -1.97 -9.83 -15.93
C LEU A 174 -3.12 -9.86 -16.94
N ARG A 175 -4.33 -9.57 -16.48
CA ARG A 175 -5.55 -9.58 -17.29
C ARG A 175 -6.28 -8.25 -17.11
N TYR A 176 -5.72 -7.20 -17.70
CA TYR A 176 -6.32 -5.86 -17.67
C TYR A 176 -7.61 -5.79 -18.45
N ASP A 177 -7.76 -6.61 -19.49
CA ASP A 177 -8.99 -6.79 -20.26
C ASP A 177 -10.16 -7.21 -19.37
N ALA A 178 -9.97 -8.21 -18.51
CA ALA A 178 -11.00 -8.66 -17.56
C ALA A 178 -11.37 -7.58 -16.53
N ALA A 179 -10.39 -6.82 -16.05
CA ALA A 179 -10.65 -5.69 -15.18
C ALA A 179 -11.42 -4.57 -15.90
N ALA A 180 -11.11 -4.30 -17.18
CA ALA A 180 -11.83 -3.33 -18.00
C ALA A 180 -13.27 -3.79 -18.31
N MET A 181 -13.50 -5.10 -18.43
CA MET A 181 -14.85 -5.64 -18.54
C MET A 181 -15.69 -5.35 -17.29
N LEU A 182 -15.12 -5.44 -16.09
CA LEU A 182 -15.84 -5.06 -14.86
C LEU A 182 -16.24 -3.58 -14.87
N LYS A 183 -15.37 -2.68 -15.34
CA LYS A 183 -15.71 -1.26 -15.47
C LYS A 183 -16.86 -1.00 -16.45
N ARG A 184 -16.96 -1.79 -17.53
CA ARG A 184 -18.07 -1.70 -18.49
C ARG A 184 -19.38 -2.26 -17.95
N ASP A 185 -19.32 -3.40 -17.24
CA ASP A 185 -20.49 -4.07 -16.69
C ASP A 185 -21.06 -3.33 -15.46
N PHE A 186 -20.22 -2.60 -14.73
CA PHE A 186 -20.59 -1.81 -13.53
C PHE A 186 -20.15 -0.34 -13.70
N PRO A 187 -20.76 0.43 -14.62
CA PRO A 187 -20.29 1.77 -15.00
C PRO A 187 -20.37 2.81 -13.88
N ASP A 188 -21.26 2.65 -12.92
CA ASP A 188 -21.41 3.49 -11.73
C ASP A 188 -20.47 3.11 -10.58
N CYS A 189 -19.67 2.04 -10.74
CA CYS A 189 -18.63 1.70 -9.79
C CYS A 189 -17.31 2.42 -10.11
N VAL A 190 -16.59 2.76 -9.05
CA VAL A 190 -15.19 3.14 -9.13
C VAL A 190 -14.33 1.88 -9.19
N VAL A 191 -13.65 1.67 -10.31
CA VAL A 191 -12.74 0.53 -10.51
C VAL A 191 -11.30 1.03 -10.53
N VAL A 192 -10.52 0.66 -9.52
CA VAL A 192 -9.10 1.01 -9.37
C VAL A 192 -8.24 -0.16 -9.80
N LEU A 193 -7.41 0.04 -10.82
CA LEU A 193 -6.50 -1.00 -11.30
C LEU A 193 -5.30 -1.17 -10.38
N ASN A 194 -4.97 -2.40 -10.05
CA ASN A 194 -3.76 -2.79 -9.32
C ASN A 194 -3.08 -3.99 -10.00
N GLY A 195 -1.78 -4.11 -9.85
CA GLY A 195 -0.98 -5.21 -10.38
C GLY A 195 -0.20 -4.82 -11.62
N GLY A 196 1.11 -5.13 -11.63
CA GLY A 196 1.99 -4.91 -12.77
C GLY A 196 2.40 -3.46 -13.04
N LEU A 197 1.80 -2.46 -12.41
CA LEU A 197 2.13 -1.05 -12.59
C LEU A 197 3.50 -0.75 -11.96
N ALA A 198 4.54 -0.70 -12.80
CA ALA A 198 5.93 -0.62 -12.37
C ALA A 198 6.51 0.81 -12.40
N ASP A 199 5.95 1.68 -13.21
CA ASP A 199 6.40 3.04 -13.47
C ASP A 199 5.22 4.01 -13.67
N ALA A 200 5.54 5.29 -13.85
CA ALA A 200 4.55 6.33 -14.01
C ALA A 200 3.84 6.27 -15.38
N ASP A 201 4.49 5.77 -16.41
CA ASP A 201 3.89 5.68 -17.76
C ASP A 201 2.82 4.60 -17.80
N SER A 202 3.13 3.39 -17.32
CA SER A 202 2.18 2.29 -17.23
C SER A 202 0.99 2.61 -16.32
N ALA A 203 1.23 3.33 -15.21
CA ALA A 203 0.18 3.72 -14.29
C ALA A 203 -0.70 4.85 -14.86
N ALA A 204 -0.11 5.84 -15.54
CA ALA A 204 -0.88 6.92 -16.16
C ALA A 204 -1.73 6.40 -17.33
N GLY A 205 -1.17 5.54 -18.19
CA GLY A 205 -1.93 4.94 -19.30
C GLY A 205 -3.10 4.06 -18.82
N ALA A 206 -2.98 3.42 -17.66
CA ALA A 206 -4.10 2.68 -17.08
C ALA A 206 -5.26 3.60 -16.64
N ALA A 207 -4.99 4.83 -16.26
CA ALA A 207 -6.01 5.80 -15.86
C ALA A 207 -6.91 6.28 -17.02
N ASP A 208 -6.56 6.00 -18.27
CA ASP A 208 -7.43 6.27 -19.42
C ASP A 208 -8.64 5.31 -19.45
N THR A 209 -8.52 4.15 -18.82
CA THR A 209 -9.58 3.13 -18.80
C THR A 209 -10.24 3.00 -17.44
N PHE A 210 -9.48 3.20 -16.37
CA PHE A 210 -9.91 2.99 -14.98
C PHE A 210 -10.05 4.30 -14.22
N ASP A 211 -10.88 4.31 -13.20
CA ASP A 211 -11.12 5.52 -12.37
C ASP A 211 -9.92 5.85 -11.46
N GLY A 212 -8.96 4.94 -11.35
CA GLY A 212 -7.75 5.14 -10.59
C GLY A 212 -6.79 3.98 -10.69
N VAL A 213 -5.61 4.17 -10.11
CA VAL A 213 -4.55 3.16 -10.07
C VAL A 213 -4.00 3.00 -8.66
N MET A 214 -3.68 1.77 -8.27
CA MET A 214 -3.04 1.47 -7.00
C MET A 214 -1.67 0.85 -7.24
N LEU A 215 -0.63 1.51 -6.75
CA LEU A 215 0.73 0.99 -6.78
C LEU A 215 1.06 0.23 -5.49
N GLY A 216 1.89 -0.80 -5.62
CA GLY A 216 2.41 -1.54 -4.46
C GLY A 216 3.93 -1.50 -4.47
N ARG A 217 4.56 -2.49 -5.11
CA ARG A 217 6.01 -2.67 -5.11
C ARG A 217 6.77 -1.50 -5.72
N ALA A 218 6.23 -0.86 -6.76
CA ALA A 218 6.84 0.32 -7.36
C ALA A 218 6.97 1.47 -6.34
N ALA A 219 5.90 1.75 -5.59
CA ALA A 219 5.94 2.78 -4.54
C ALA A 219 6.96 2.48 -3.42
N TRP A 220 7.25 1.21 -3.15
CA TRP A 220 8.25 0.79 -2.16
C TRP A 220 9.67 0.84 -2.70
N HIS A 221 9.91 0.30 -3.90
CA HIS A 221 11.26 0.17 -4.46
C HIS A 221 11.75 1.43 -5.17
N THR A 222 10.83 2.20 -5.74
CA THR A 222 11.12 3.41 -6.53
C THR A 222 10.09 4.50 -6.18
N PRO A 223 10.07 4.97 -4.92
CA PRO A 223 8.99 5.83 -4.40
C PRO A 223 8.81 7.15 -5.17
N ARG A 224 9.80 7.60 -5.94
CA ARG A 224 9.67 8.77 -6.84
C ARG A 224 8.53 8.63 -7.86
N VAL A 225 8.15 7.41 -8.22
CA VAL A 225 6.98 7.16 -9.06
C VAL A 225 5.71 7.84 -8.51
N LEU A 226 5.62 7.99 -7.19
CA LEU A 226 4.50 8.68 -6.54
C LEU A 226 4.50 10.19 -6.84
N SER A 227 5.67 10.82 -6.83
CA SER A 227 5.81 12.24 -7.21
C SER A 227 5.52 12.46 -8.69
N GLU A 228 6.02 11.59 -9.55
CA GLU A 228 5.78 11.65 -10.99
C GLU A 228 4.29 11.53 -11.31
N LEU A 229 3.59 10.58 -10.71
CA LEU A 229 2.14 10.42 -10.87
C LEU A 229 1.36 11.58 -10.27
N SER A 230 1.80 12.12 -9.13
CA SER A 230 1.16 13.30 -8.52
C SER A 230 1.21 14.52 -9.45
N MET A 231 2.31 14.73 -10.16
CA MET A 231 2.42 15.80 -11.15
C MET A 231 1.54 15.56 -12.38
N ARG A 232 1.40 14.31 -12.81
CA ARG A 232 0.57 13.95 -13.98
C ARG A 232 -0.93 14.06 -13.70
N PHE A 233 -1.38 13.52 -12.57
CA PHE A 233 -2.81 13.50 -12.22
C PHE A 233 -3.30 14.82 -11.65
N TRP A 234 -2.42 15.61 -11.06
CA TRP A 234 -2.74 16.93 -10.49
C TRP A 234 -1.73 17.97 -10.93
N PRO A 235 -1.81 18.41 -12.22
CA PRO A 235 -0.93 19.45 -12.73
C PRO A 235 -0.99 20.72 -11.85
N GLY A 236 0.18 21.29 -11.56
CA GLY A 236 0.30 22.44 -10.67
C GLY A 236 0.49 22.09 -9.18
N SER A 237 0.50 20.81 -8.81
CA SER A 237 0.90 20.40 -7.45
C SER A 237 2.33 20.84 -7.16
N ARG A 238 2.52 21.52 -6.04
CA ARG A 238 3.87 21.82 -5.53
C ARG A 238 4.34 20.67 -4.66
N LEU A 239 5.28 19.90 -5.18
CA LEU A 239 5.87 18.78 -4.45
C LEU A 239 7.21 19.20 -3.85
N PRO A 240 7.55 18.71 -2.65
CA PRO A 240 8.87 18.95 -2.07
C PRO A 240 9.94 18.27 -2.92
N GLY A 241 11.09 18.95 -3.08
CA GLY A 241 12.28 18.31 -3.61
C GLY A 241 12.86 17.30 -2.61
N ASP A 242 13.73 16.40 -3.09
CA ASP A 242 14.27 15.33 -2.25
C ASP A 242 14.96 15.80 -0.98
N ALA A 243 15.69 16.92 -1.06
CA ALA A 243 16.32 17.52 0.12
C ALA A 243 15.27 17.91 1.19
N GLN A 244 14.13 18.44 0.76
CA GLN A 244 13.03 18.80 1.67
C GLN A 244 12.34 17.56 2.23
N VAL A 245 12.21 16.48 1.43
CA VAL A 245 11.69 15.18 1.89
C VAL A 245 12.63 14.59 2.96
N VAL A 246 13.94 14.61 2.71
CA VAL A 246 14.96 14.13 3.65
C VAL A 246 14.92 14.92 4.96
N ASP A 247 14.82 16.25 4.88
CA ASP A 247 14.72 17.13 6.05
C ASP A 247 13.43 16.86 6.86
N ALA A 248 12.28 16.71 6.19
CA ALA A 248 11.03 16.35 6.83
C ALA A 248 11.11 14.98 7.51
N MET A 249 11.70 13.98 6.85
CA MET A 249 11.87 12.65 7.40
C MET A 249 12.88 12.59 8.55
N THR A 250 13.91 13.43 8.54
CA THR A 250 14.85 13.55 9.66
C THR A 250 14.15 14.09 10.91
N ARG A 251 13.33 15.13 10.76
CA ARG A 251 12.51 15.66 11.89
C ARG A 251 11.49 14.64 12.38
N TYR A 252 10.79 13.98 11.47
CA TYR A 252 9.83 12.91 11.80
C TYR A 252 10.51 11.76 12.56
N ALA A 253 11.69 11.33 12.09
CA ALA A 253 12.47 10.28 12.74
C ALA A 253 12.87 10.69 14.17
N GLY A 254 13.28 11.95 14.37
CA GLY A 254 13.58 12.48 15.72
C GLY A 254 12.39 12.37 16.67
N GLN A 255 11.20 12.72 16.20
CA GLN A 255 9.98 12.60 16.99
C GLN A 255 9.61 11.13 17.26
N ALA A 256 9.81 10.24 16.28
CA ALA A 256 9.52 8.81 16.43
C ALA A 256 10.50 8.15 17.43
N VAL A 257 11.78 8.44 17.32
CA VAL A 257 12.82 7.96 18.25
C VAL A 257 12.57 8.45 19.69
N ALA A 258 12.18 9.71 19.85
CA ALA A 258 11.83 10.25 21.17
C ALA A 258 10.63 9.53 21.81
N ARG A 259 9.78 8.88 21.02
CA ARG A 259 8.68 8.01 21.46
C ARG A 259 9.07 6.53 21.58
N GLY A 260 10.36 6.21 21.45
CA GLY A 260 10.88 4.85 21.59
C GLY A 260 10.81 3.98 20.34
N VAL A 261 10.52 4.57 19.16
CA VAL A 261 10.54 3.83 17.89
C VAL A 261 11.99 3.73 17.40
N PRO A 262 12.53 2.53 17.18
CA PRO A 262 13.90 2.38 16.66
C PRO A 262 14.06 3.02 15.27
N LEU A 263 15.13 3.77 15.06
CA LEU A 263 15.43 4.45 13.79
C LEU A 263 15.40 3.50 12.59
N ARG A 264 15.86 2.24 12.78
CA ARG A 264 15.85 1.20 11.73
C ARG A 264 14.46 0.93 11.13
N VAL A 265 13.38 1.20 11.88
CA VAL A 265 12.00 1.04 11.37
C VAL A 265 11.65 2.22 10.47
N VAL A 266 11.97 3.42 10.92
CA VAL A 266 11.64 4.67 10.23
C VAL A 266 12.38 4.83 8.90
N VAL A 267 13.62 4.36 8.80
CA VAL A 267 14.44 4.51 7.57
C VAL A 267 14.13 3.50 6.47
N ARG A 268 13.45 2.40 6.77
CA ARG A 268 13.16 1.34 5.79
C ARG A 268 12.51 1.83 4.49
N PRO A 269 11.47 2.66 4.51
CA PRO A 269 10.84 3.17 3.29
C PRO A 269 11.72 4.14 2.51
N LEU A 270 12.73 4.75 3.15
CA LEU A 270 13.61 5.72 2.51
C LEU A 270 14.65 5.06 1.58
N LEU A 271 14.90 3.76 1.71
CA LEU A 271 15.97 3.06 0.99
C LEU A 271 15.85 3.18 -0.54
N GLY A 272 14.62 3.34 -1.05
CA GLY A 272 14.33 3.51 -2.47
C GLY A 272 14.40 4.95 -2.99
N LEU A 273 14.48 5.98 -2.12
CA LEU A 273 14.31 7.39 -2.50
C LEU A 273 15.25 7.85 -3.62
N VAL A 274 16.50 7.45 -3.56
CA VAL A 274 17.53 7.81 -4.56
C VAL A 274 17.82 6.67 -5.54
N ASN A 275 16.88 5.75 -5.72
CA ASN A 275 17.08 4.64 -6.65
C ASN A 275 17.24 5.16 -8.08
N GLY A 276 18.19 4.57 -8.84
CA GLY A 276 18.55 5.05 -10.18
C GLY A 276 19.51 6.24 -10.22
N GLN A 277 19.88 6.84 -9.08
CA GLN A 277 20.84 7.97 -9.02
C GLN A 277 22.25 7.51 -8.67
N ALA A 278 23.24 8.32 -9.04
CA ALA A 278 24.61 8.15 -8.56
C ALA A 278 24.64 8.18 -7.01
N GLY A 279 25.39 7.27 -6.39
CA GLY A 279 25.44 7.19 -4.92
C GLY A 279 24.32 6.37 -4.25
N ALA A 280 23.34 5.84 -4.98
CA ALA A 280 22.23 5.06 -4.41
C ALA A 280 22.69 3.84 -3.58
N ARG A 281 23.82 3.20 -3.96
CA ARG A 281 24.42 2.11 -3.16
C ARG A 281 24.92 2.60 -1.81
N ARG A 282 25.54 3.79 -1.76
CA ARG A 282 26.05 4.39 -0.54
C ARG A 282 24.91 4.78 0.40
N TRP A 283 23.87 5.42 -0.13
CA TRP A 283 22.64 5.72 0.59
C TRP A 283 22.07 4.48 1.29
N ARG A 284 21.82 3.40 0.53
CA ARG A 284 21.27 2.16 1.09
C ARG A 284 22.21 1.55 2.12
N ARG A 285 23.52 1.51 1.87
CA ARG A 285 24.50 0.97 2.80
C ARG A 285 24.47 1.71 4.14
N MET A 286 24.46 3.04 4.13
CA MET A 286 24.45 3.84 5.35
C MET A 286 23.15 3.63 6.15
N LEU A 287 21.99 3.65 5.49
CA LEU A 287 20.70 3.49 6.13
C LEU A 287 20.34 2.02 6.44
N SER A 288 21.22 1.07 6.13
CA SER A 288 21.10 -0.35 6.50
C SER A 288 22.24 -0.81 7.41
N ASP A 289 23.16 0.06 7.78
CA ASP A 289 24.26 -0.30 8.66
C ASP A 289 23.77 -0.53 10.09
N ALA A 290 23.88 -1.79 10.53
CA ALA A 290 23.37 -2.19 11.84
C ALA A 290 24.08 -1.49 13.01
N ALA A 291 25.36 -1.10 12.85
CA ALA A 291 26.11 -0.42 13.90
C ALA A 291 25.70 1.06 13.99
N ALA A 292 25.58 1.74 12.84
CA ALA A 292 25.11 3.11 12.79
C ALA A 292 23.66 3.26 13.31
N LEU A 293 22.78 2.31 12.98
CA LEU A 293 21.39 2.33 13.41
C LEU A 293 21.17 2.04 14.90
N LYS A 294 22.17 1.50 15.61
CA LYS A 294 22.08 1.26 17.06
C LYS A 294 22.05 2.54 17.89
N SER A 295 22.59 3.62 17.36
CA SER A 295 22.59 4.92 18.07
C SER A 295 21.20 5.57 18.09
N ASP A 296 20.28 5.12 17.24
CA ASP A 296 18.97 5.74 16.99
C ASP A 296 19.08 7.26 16.70
N ASP A 297 20.22 7.71 16.11
CA ASP A 297 20.44 9.11 15.77
C ASP A 297 19.80 9.46 14.41
N PRO A 298 18.75 10.31 14.39
CA PRO A 298 18.09 10.72 13.15
C PRO A 298 18.99 11.47 12.18
N ALA A 299 20.09 12.07 12.64
CA ALA A 299 21.06 12.79 11.79
C ALA A 299 21.66 11.87 10.71
N LEU A 300 21.69 10.55 10.95
CA LEU A 300 22.12 9.55 9.97
C LEU A 300 21.41 9.68 8.61
N ILE A 301 20.14 10.08 8.59
CA ILE A 301 19.36 10.27 7.35
C ILE A 301 19.97 11.42 6.53
N TYR A 302 20.25 12.54 7.18
CA TYR A 302 20.84 13.71 6.54
C TYR A 302 22.30 13.47 6.13
N GLU A 303 23.07 12.77 6.93
CA GLU A 303 24.45 12.39 6.61
C GLU A 303 24.50 11.47 5.38
N ALA A 304 23.60 10.50 5.31
CA ALA A 304 23.45 9.64 4.13
C ALA A 304 23.14 10.46 2.88
N TRP A 305 22.23 11.43 2.98
CA TRP A 305 21.89 12.34 1.88
C TRP A 305 23.10 13.18 1.42
N ARG A 306 23.80 13.81 2.36
CA ARG A 306 25.00 14.58 2.03
C ARG A 306 26.07 13.74 1.33
N SER A 307 26.23 12.48 1.76
CA SER A 307 27.22 11.58 1.18
C SER A 307 26.96 11.23 -0.28
N VAL A 308 25.71 11.37 -0.74
CA VAL A 308 25.29 11.15 -2.14
C VAL A 308 25.53 12.40 -2.98
N HIS A 309 25.16 13.56 -2.47
CA HIS A 309 25.11 14.81 -3.25
C HIS A 309 26.35 15.71 -3.07
N HIS A 310 27.14 15.47 -2.00
CA HIS A 310 28.38 16.17 -1.73
C HIS A 310 29.48 15.16 -1.35
N PRO A 311 29.92 14.31 -2.28
CA PRO A 311 31.03 13.42 -2.01
C PRO A 311 32.25 14.27 -1.64
N SER A 312 32.73 14.14 -0.40
CA SER A 312 33.93 14.86 0.04
C SER A 312 35.09 14.49 -0.89
N ALA A 313 35.93 15.47 -1.25
CA ALA A 313 37.05 15.40 -2.21
C ALA A 313 38.12 14.33 -1.90
N ARG A 314 38.02 13.61 -0.78
CA ARG A 314 39.00 12.57 -0.38
C ARG A 314 38.95 11.28 -1.26
N HIS A 315 38.04 11.17 -2.21
CA HIS A 315 37.95 10.00 -3.11
C HIS A 315 38.29 10.34 -4.57
N ALA A 316 38.62 11.60 -4.89
CA ALA A 316 39.08 11.99 -6.22
C ALA A 316 40.58 11.64 -6.43
N GLU A 317 41.38 11.58 -5.37
CA GLU A 317 42.83 11.33 -5.48
C GLU A 317 43.19 9.86 -5.75
N THR A 318 42.27 8.89 -5.56
CA THR A 318 42.55 7.48 -5.84
C THR A 318 42.10 7.02 -7.25
N ALA A 319 41.44 7.87 -8.03
CA ALA A 319 41.02 7.56 -9.40
C ALA A 319 41.98 8.08 -10.48
N GLU A 320 42.98 8.92 -10.11
CA GLU A 320 43.98 9.41 -11.05
C GLU A 320 45.33 8.67 -11.00
N LEU A 321 45.45 7.62 -10.19
CA LEU A 321 46.65 6.81 -10.04
C LEU A 321 46.40 5.29 -10.29
N GLY A 322 45.47 4.95 -11.15
CA GLY A 322 45.23 3.57 -11.54
C GLY A 322 45.03 3.40 -13.04
#